data_3fa4456cc5975853a5158ffa35c3b9d8
#
_entry.id   3fa4456cc5975853a5158ffa35c3b9d8
#
_cell.length_a   1.000
_cell.length_b   1.000
_cell.length_c   1.000
_cell.angle_alpha   90.00
_cell.angle_beta   90.00
_cell.angle_gamma   90.00
#
_symmetry.space_group_name_H-M   'P 1'
#
loop_
_entity.id
_entity.type
_entity.pdbx_description
1 polymer ?
#
loop_
_entity_poly.entity_id
_entity_poly.type
_entity_poly.pdbx_seq_one_letter_code
_entity_poly.pdbx_strand_id
1 'polypeptide(L)'
;MSEKLAKTCLYVVTRRFNRISSQLYKHPGVSVCSKLNPQSIPVCYLSTTTKMSNKLLNGNLWDTDPELFDLIKKEKERQRSGLEMIASENFTSIPVLQCLSTCLHNKYSEGMPHQRYYGGNEFIDEIEILAQNRSLEAYRLNPEEWGVNVQPYSGSPANFAVYTGVVEPHGRIMGLDLPDGGHLTHGFFTATKKISATSIFFESMPYKVDPSTGLIDYDKLAETAKLFKPKLIIAGMSCYSRCLDYKRFRQIADDNGAYLMADMAHVSGLVAAGVIPSPFEYCDIVTTTTHKTLRGPRAGVIFFRKGVRSVKANGTKVMYDFESRVNQAVFPGLQGGPHNHAIAAIATAMKQATSPEFVEYQRQVIKNAKRLCEGLVSRGYSIATGGTDVHLALVDLRSVGLTGAPGERILELCSIACNKNTVPGDKSALNPSGIRLGTPALTTRGLQEADIDKVVNFIDRALKIAQEITKVSGPKLADFNKTIEENPTFKTKIKNLKEEIETYSRTFLLPGFETY
;
A
#
# COMPACT_ATOMS: atom_id res chain seq x y z
N MET A 1 54.05 11.83 5.80
CA MET A 1 54.49 11.48 4.41
C MET A 1 53.66 12.35 3.48
N SER A 2 54.15 13.22 2.96
CA SER A 2 54.33 14.64 3.11
C SER A 2 54.03 15.30 1.76
N GLU A 3 53.70 16.55 1.79
CA GLU A 3 53.45 17.48 0.67
C GLU A 3 54.36 17.34 -0.57
N LYS A 4 55.53 16.73 -0.43
CA LYS A 4 56.45 16.42 -1.54
C LYS A 4 55.91 15.36 -2.52
N LEU A 5 55.18 14.35 -2.07
CA LEU A 5 54.61 13.33 -2.96
C LEU A 5 53.40 13.87 -3.77
N ALA A 6 52.62 14.75 -3.18
CA ALA A 6 51.49 15.37 -3.89
C ALA A 6 51.96 16.33 -5.01
N LYS A 7 53.06 17.10 -4.77
CA LYS A 7 53.63 17.98 -5.78
C LYS A 7 54.32 17.22 -6.91
N THR A 8 54.89 16.05 -6.67
CA THR A 8 55.51 15.20 -7.69
C THR A 8 54.48 14.52 -8.58
N CYS A 9 53.34 14.06 -8.02
CA CYS A 9 52.25 13.52 -8.79
C CYS A 9 51.58 14.55 -9.73
N LEU A 10 51.40 15.78 -9.23
CA LEU A 10 50.82 16.88 -10.01
C LEU A 10 51.71 17.29 -11.20
N TYR A 11 53.04 17.25 -11.03
CA TYR A 11 54.01 17.59 -12.07
C TYR A 11 54.12 16.53 -13.18
N VAL A 12 53.94 15.26 -12.85
CA VAL A 12 53.93 14.16 -13.81
C VAL A 12 52.63 14.14 -14.63
N VAL A 13 51.49 14.46 -13.99
CA VAL A 13 50.19 14.53 -14.68
C VAL A 13 50.16 15.73 -15.64
N THR A 14 50.68 16.90 -15.27
CA THR A 14 50.71 18.09 -16.16
C THR A 14 51.63 17.91 -17.34
N ARG A 15 52.78 17.22 -17.20
CA ARG A 15 53.68 16.94 -18.34
C ARG A 15 53.10 15.91 -19.32
N ARG A 16 52.34 14.94 -18.86
CA ARG A 16 51.63 14.00 -19.75
C ARG A 16 50.47 14.68 -20.47
N PHE A 17 49.76 15.59 -19.82
CA PHE A 17 48.66 16.34 -20.44
C PHE A 17 49.15 17.26 -21.58
N ASN A 18 50.26 17.97 -21.40
CA ASN A 18 50.84 18.84 -22.43
C ASN A 18 51.42 18.06 -23.64
N ARG A 19 51.77 16.77 -23.46
CA ARG A 19 52.23 15.91 -24.58
C ARG A 19 51.08 15.33 -25.40
N ILE A 20 49.90 15.14 -24.78
CA ILE A 20 48.69 14.66 -25.43
C ILE A 20 48.00 15.80 -26.20
N SER A 21 48.01 17.03 -25.68
CA SER A 21 47.42 18.18 -26.36
C SER A 21 48.15 18.57 -27.64
N SER A 22 49.49 18.38 -27.71
CA SER A 22 50.27 18.67 -28.94
C SER A 22 50.08 17.64 -30.07
N GLN A 23 49.54 16.44 -29.78
CA GLN A 23 49.23 15.44 -30.80
C GLN A 23 47.79 15.55 -31.34
N LEU A 24 46.87 16.18 -30.59
CA LEU A 24 45.47 16.34 -31.00
C LEU A 24 45.21 17.49 -31.98
N TYR A 25 46.17 18.40 -32.14
CA TYR A 25 46.08 19.56 -33.06
C TYR A 25 46.31 19.22 -34.54
N LYS A 26 46.52 17.95 -34.89
CA LYS A 26 46.80 17.51 -36.27
C LYS A 26 45.65 16.79 -37.02
N HIS A 27 44.45 16.78 -36.48
CA HIS A 27 43.28 16.24 -37.18
C HIS A 27 42.26 17.35 -37.50
N PRO A 28 41.85 17.51 -38.75
CA PRO A 28 40.82 18.46 -39.15
C PRO A 28 39.44 17.93 -38.76
N GLY A 29 38.78 18.63 -37.88
CA GLY A 29 37.40 18.34 -37.46
C GLY A 29 37.01 18.64 -36.01
N VAL A 30 37.89 19.24 -35.21
CA VAL A 30 37.54 19.61 -33.83
C VAL A 30 37.48 21.14 -33.72
N SER A 31 36.28 21.67 -33.59
CA SER A 31 36.03 23.08 -33.25
C SER A 31 36.19 23.29 -31.76
N VAL A 32 37.16 24.08 -31.34
CA VAL A 32 37.38 24.47 -29.94
C VAL A 32 36.68 25.80 -29.66
N CYS A 33 35.70 25.79 -28.80
CA CYS A 33 35.00 26.99 -28.34
C CYS A 33 35.89 27.79 -27.38
N SER A 34 36.37 28.96 -27.81
CA SER A 34 37.23 29.85 -27.06
C SER A 34 36.41 30.84 -26.22
N LYS A 35 35.89 30.43 -25.08
CA LYS A 35 35.55 31.31 -23.92
C LYS A 35 35.25 30.41 -22.70
N LEU A 36 36.24 30.14 -21.88
CA LEU A 36 36.09 29.47 -20.60
C LEU A 36 36.41 30.39 -19.43
N ASN A 37 35.47 30.55 -18.52
CA ASN A 37 35.62 31.22 -17.24
C ASN A 37 36.41 30.30 -16.27
N PRO A 38 37.44 30.75 -15.55
CA PRO A 38 38.34 29.87 -14.76
C PRO A 38 37.73 29.21 -13.53
N GLN A 39 36.46 29.41 -13.23
CA GLN A 39 35.79 28.85 -12.04
C GLN A 39 34.83 27.70 -12.29
N SER A 40 34.68 27.22 -13.52
CA SER A 40 33.91 26.01 -13.80
C SER A 40 34.81 25.04 -14.57
N ILE A 41 35.30 24.01 -13.91
CA ILE A 41 35.90 22.86 -14.57
C ILE A 41 34.72 22.01 -15.09
N PRO A 42 34.42 22.01 -16.41
CA PRO A 42 33.50 21.01 -16.90
C PRO A 42 34.22 19.66 -16.84
N VAL A 43 33.70 18.74 -16.07
CA VAL A 43 34.10 17.33 -16.18
C VAL A 43 33.66 16.87 -17.55
N CYS A 44 34.51 17.04 -18.55
CA CYS A 44 34.33 16.48 -19.86
C CYS A 44 34.56 14.97 -19.71
N TYR A 45 33.51 14.19 -19.57
CA TYR A 45 33.58 12.74 -19.78
C TYR A 45 33.92 12.50 -21.25
N LEU A 46 35.21 12.42 -21.57
CA LEU A 46 35.63 11.78 -22.82
C LEU A 46 35.30 10.30 -22.73
N SER A 47 34.08 9.96 -23.12
CA SER A 47 33.73 8.59 -23.42
C SER A 47 34.48 8.16 -24.68
N THR A 48 35.67 7.62 -24.50
CA THR A 48 36.42 6.90 -25.56
C THR A 48 36.02 5.42 -25.63
N THR A 49 34.80 5.08 -25.23
CA THR A 49 34.22 3.78 -25.55
C THR A 49 33.46 3.90 -26.86
N THR A 50 34.22 3.80 -27.95
CA THR A 50 33.65 3.33 -29.20
C THR A 50 32.97 2.00 -28.97
N LYS A 51 31.66 1.98 -29.25
CA LYS A 51 30.87 0.84 -29.70
C LYS A 51 30.36 -0.14 -28.68
N MET A 52 29.26 -0.09 -28.58
CA MET A 52 27.95 -0.70 -28.67
C MET A 52 27.04 0.23 -27.92
N SER A 53 26.33 1.09 -28.60
CA SER A 53 25.04 1.55 -28.11
C SER A 53 24.19 0.28 -28.05
N ASN A 54 24.35 -0.47 -26.94
CA ASN A 54 23.48 -1.60 -26.71
C ASN A 54 22.09 -0.98 -26.47
N LYS A 55 21.31 -0.91 -27.54
CA LYS A 55 19.97 -0.33 -27.56
C LYS A 55 19.11 -0.94 -26.46
N LEU A 56 19.36 -2.22 -26.12
CA LEU A 56 18.65 -2.92 -25.03
C LEU A 56 18.97 -2.33 -23.65
N LEU A 57 20.18 -1.79 -23.42
CA LEU A 57 20.56 -1.23 -22.12
C LEU A 57 20.27 0.27 -22.00
N ASN A 58 20.34 1.02 -23.11
CA ASN A 58 20.30 2.48 -23.07
C ASN A 58 19.14 3.09 -23.87
N GLY A 59 18.34 2.26 -24.54
CA GLY A 59 17.15 2.70 -25.25
C GLY A 59 15.98 2.99 -24.31
N ASN A 60 15.13 3.93 -24.71
CA ASN A 60 13.89 4.19 -23.99
C ASN A 60 12.90 3.04 -24.20
N LEU A 61 11.96 2.88 -23.27
CA LEU A 61 10.93 1.83 -23.36
C LEU A 61 10.11 1.93 -24.67
N TRP A 62 9.74 3.15 -25.05
CA TRP A 62 8.96 3.36 -26.29
C TRP A 62 9.70 2.98 -27.58
N ASP A 63 11.05 2.91 -27.55
CA ASP A 63 11.88 2.51 -28.69
C ASP A 63 12.23 1.02 -28.67
N THR A 64 12.25 0.40 -27.48
CA THR A 64 12.71 -0.96 -27.25
C THR A 64 11.57 -1.96 -27.08
N ASP A 65 10.44 -1.50 -26.53
CA ASP A 65 9.23 -2.28 -26.31
C ASP A 65 7.97 -1.39 -26.47
N PRO A 66 7.65 -0.97 -27.69
CA PRO A 66 6.51 -0.09 -27.97
C PRO A 66 5.16 -0.71 -27.59
N GLU A 67 5.02 -2.04 -27.66
CA GLU A 67 3.80 -2.74 -27.28
C GLU A 67 3.49 -2.55 -25.79
N LEU A 68 4.46 -2.81 -24.90
CA LEU A 68 4.32 -2.59 -23.48
C LEU A 68 4.11 -1.11 -23.15
N PHE A 69 4.84 -0.22 -23.82
CA PHE A 69 4.70 1.22 -23.62
C PHE A 69 3.29 1.71 -23.96
N ASP A 70 2.68 1.21 -25.05
CA ASP A 70 1.30 1.55 -25.40
C ASP A 70 0.27 1.02 -24.40
N LEU A 71 0.49 -0.15 -23.81
CA LEU A 71 -0.35 -0.67 -22.73
C LEU A 71 -0.26 0.20 -21.48
N ILE A 72 0.93 0.65 -21.11
CA ILE A 72 1.14 1.59 -20.00
C ILE A 72 0.41 2.91 -20.25
N LYS A 73 0.46 3.44 -21.48
CA LYS A 73 -0.28 4.65 -21.85
C LYS A 73 -1.79 4.47 -21.72
N LYS A 74 -2.31 3.33 -22.16
CA LYS A 74 -3.74 2.99 -22.02
C LYS A 74 -4.15 2.91 -20.55
N GLU A 75 -3.35 2.27 -19.69
CA GLU A 75 -3.62 2.20 -18.26
C GLU A 75 -3.54 3.59 -17.60
N LYS A 76 -2.56 4.42 -17.97
CA LYS A 76 -2.49 5.80 -17.51
C LYS A 76 -3.74 6.59 -17.88
N GLU A 77 -4.21 6.47 -19.12
CA GLU A 77 -5.44 7.15 -19.57
C GLU A 77 -6.68 6.60 -18.85
N ARG A 78 -6.74 5.28 -18.59
CA ARG A 78 -7.81 4.69 -17.78
C ARG A 78 -7.86 5.30 -16.38
N GLN A 79 -6.71 5.40 -15.70
CA GLN A 79 -6.62 6.01 -14.35
C GLN A 79 -6.94 7.52 -14.36
N ARG A 80 -6.59 8.22 -15.43
CA ARG A 80 -6.88 9.64 -15.59
C ARG A 80 -8.36 9.91 -15.81
N SER A 81 -8.99 9.11 -16.65
CA SER A 81 -10.39 9.28 -17.06
C SER A 81 -11.37 8.62 -16.09
N GLY A 82 -10.94 7.64 -15.30
CA GLY A 82 -11.81 6.93 -14.35
C GLY A 82 -11.87 7.58 -12.96
N LEU A 83 -12.85 7.14 -12.18
CA LEU A 83 -12.95 7.40 -10.75
C LEU A 83 -12.47 6.17 -9.99
N GLU A 84 -11.24 6.24 -9.44
CA GLU A 84 -10.62 5.14 -8.70
C GLU A 84 -11.14 5.11 -7.26
N MET A 85 -12.05 4.19 -6.97
CA MET A 85 -12.69 4.05 -5.67
C MET A 85 -12.36 2.71 -4.98
N ILE A 86 -11.38 1.95 -5.47
CA ILE A 86 -10.85 0.79 -4.76
C ILE A 86 -10.15 1.28 -3.50
N ALA A 87 -10.66 0.91 -2.33
CA ALA A 87 -10.23 1.45 -1.03
C ALA A 87 -8.75 1.16 -0.69
N SER A 88 -8.12 0.20 -1.36
CA SER A 88 -6.71 -0.16 -1.20
C SER A 88 -5.79 0.48 -2.23
N GLU A 89 -6.30 1.35 -3.11
CA GLU A 89 -5.52 2.06 -4.12
C GLU A 89 -5.33 3.54 -3.78
N ASN A 90 -4.25 4.11 -4.31
CA ASN A 90 -3.94 5.52 -4.19
C ASN A 90 -2.95 5.93 -5.30
N PHE A 91 -2.83 7.23 -5.54
CA PHE A 91 -1.83 7.80 -6.44
C PHE A 91 -0.63 8.27 -5.61
N THR A 92 0.56 7.74 -5.93
CA THR A 92 1.78 8.11 -5.23
C THR A 92 2.43 9.38 -5.81
N SER A 93 3.33 9.99 -5.04
CA SER A 93 4.02 11.22 -5.42
C SER A 93 5.21 11.00 -6.37
N ILE A 94 5.58 12.03 -7.14
CA ILE A 94 6.77 12.01 -8.00
C ILE A 94 8.05 11.62 -7.23
N PRO A 95 8.35 12.17 -6.03
CA PRO A 95 9.54 11.76 -5.28
C PRO A 95 9.58 10.26 -4.93
N VAL A 96 8.43 9.65 -4.64
CA VAL A 96 8.34 8.19 -4.41
C VAL A 96 8.66 7.43 -5.69
N LEU A 97 8.10 7.85 -6.83
CA LEU A 97 8.37 7.23 -8.14
C LEU A 97 9.84 7.38 -8.55
N GLN A 98 10.45 8.54 -8.29
CA GLN A 98 11.87 8.78 -8.55
C GLN A 98 12.77 7.80 -7.78
N CYS A 99 12.45 7.47 -6.53
CA CYS A 99 13.19 6.46 -5.78
C CYS A 99 13.15 5.08 -6.44
N LEU A 100 12.00 4.70 -7.03
CA LEU A 100 11.80 3.39 -7.64
C LEU A 100 12.61 3.19 -8.93
N SER A 101 13.04 4.26 -9.60
CA SER A 101 13.81 4.23 -10.84
C SER A 101 15.27 4.64 -10.65
N THR A 102 15.90 4.22 -9.55
CA THR A 102 17.31 4.56 -9.21
C THR A 102 18.25 3.39 -9.37
N CYS A 103 19.57 3.67 -9.29
CA CYS A 103 20.61 2.64 -9.24
C CYS A 103 20.52 1.70 -8.02
N LEU A 104 19.70 2.01 -7.02
CA LEU A 104 19.44 1.16 -5.86
C LEU A 104 18.87 -0.20 -6.24
N HIS A 105 18.20 -0.29 -7.40
CA HIS A 105 17.73 -1.52 -7.98
C HIS A 105 18.86 -2.56 -8.22
N ASN A 106 20.07 -2.09 -8.53
CA ASN A 106 21.19 -2.96 -8.89
C ASN A 106 21.87 -3.64 -7.69
N LYS A 107 21.60 -3.17 -6.45
CA LYS A 107 22.38 -3.57 -5.29
C LYS A 107 21.76 -4.72 -4.50
N TYR A 108 22.59 -5.71 -4.17
CA TYR A 108 22.25 -6.84 -3.30
C TYR A 108 22.69 -6.55 -1.86
N SER A 109 21.77 -6.66 -0.87
CA SER A 109 22.00 -6.25 0.52
C SER A 109 21.35 -7.18 1.55
N GLU A 110 21.52 -8.48 1.38
CA GLU A 110 21.02 -9.48 2.34
C GLU A 110 21.62 -9.26 3.74
N GLY A 111 20.80 -9.38 4.75
CA GLY A 111 21.12 -9.10 6.15
C GLY A 111 20.56 -7.76 6.63
N MET A 112 20.96 -7.35 7.82
CA MET A 112 20.58 -6.06 8.42
C MET A 112 21.69 -5.02 8.21
N PRO A 113 21.42 -3.72 8.37
CA PRO A 113 22.46 -2.69 8.37
C PRO A 113 23.64 -3.07 9.26
N HIS A 114 24.85 -2.88 8.77
CA HIS A 114 26.13 -3.26 9.38
C HIS A 114 26.37 -4.78 9.58
N GLN A 115 25.43 -5.63 9.13
CA GLN A 115 25.50 -7.09 9.21
C GLN A 115 25.14 -7.72 7.85
N ARG A 116 25.68 -7.19 6.76
CA ARG A 116 25.39 -7.66 5.39
C ARG A 116 26.25 -8.85 4.98
N TYR A 117 25.68 -9.72 4.18
CA TYR A 117 26.44 -10.82 3.55
C TYR A 117 27.40 -10.35 2.47
N TYR A 118 27.09 -9.20 1.81
CA TYR A 118 27.87 -8.67 0.68
C TYR A 118 28.50 -7.33 1.03
N GLY A 119 29.64 -7.02 0.36
CA GLY A 119 30.30 -5.73 0.46
C GLY A 119 29.61 -4.61 -0.33
N GLY A 120 30.06 -3.38 -0.18
CA GLY A 120 29.59 -2.21 -0.92
C GLY A 120 28.21 -1.70 -0.48
N ASN A 121 27.88 -1.86 0.80
CA ASN A 121 26.58 -1.50 1.37
C ASN A 121 26.62 -0.22 2.25
N GLU A 122 27.69 0.55 2.22
CA GLU A 122 27.85 1.77 3.02
C GLU A 122 26.61 2.68 2.95
N PHE A 123 26.25 3.13 1.76
CA PHE A 123 25.10 4.02 1.56
C PHE A 123 23.75 3.30 1.62
N ILE A 124 23.73 2.00 1.34
CA ILE A 124 22.52 1.19 1.49
C ILE A 124 22.13 1.08 2.96
N ASP A 125 23.11 0.92 3.86
CA ASP A 125 22.88 0.88 5.30
C ASP A 125 22.31 2.22 5.79
N GLU A 126 22.87 3.35 5.33
CA GLU A 126 22.37 4.68 5.66
C GLU A 126 20.93 4.89 5.17
N ILE A 127 20.59 4.44 3.95
CA ILE A 127 19.25 4.53 3.39
C ILE A 127 18.25 3.69 4.21
N GLU A 128 18.62 2.48 4.59
CA GLU A 128 17.74 1.61 5.37
C GLU A 128 17.53 2.15 6.79
N ILE A 129 18.60 2.62 7.45
CA ILE A 129 18.54 3.29 8.75
C ILE A 129 17.67 4.55 8.67
N LEU A 130 17.81 5.34 7.61
CA LEU A 130 16.97 6.52 7.40
C LEU A 130 15.48 6.14 7.24
N ALA A 131 15.18 5.05 6.53
CA ALA A 131 13.82 4.54 6.38
C ALA A 131 13.25 4.06 7.72
N GLN A 132 14.06 3.37 8.53
CA GLN A 132 13.69 2.93 9.87
C GLN A 132 13.38 4.12 10.78
N ASN A 133 14.28 5.10 10.86
CA ASN A 133 14.11 6.28 11.71
C ASN A 133 12.87 7.10 11.32
N ARG A 134 12.67 7.35 10.02
CA ARG A 134 11.50 8.06 9.51
C ARG A 134 10.21 7.30 9.74
N SER A 135 10.26 5.96 9.73
CA SER A 135 9.10 5.14 10.05
C SER A 135 8.70 5.28 11.51
N LEU A 136 9.66 5.30 12.44
CA LEU A 136 9.39 5.56 13.85
C LEU A 136 8.87 7.00 14.06
N GLU A 137 9.50 8.00 13.42
CA GLU A 137 9.10 9.41 13.48
C GLU A 137 7.64 9.62 13.00
N ALA A 138 7.27 9.02 11.86
CA ALA A 138 5.94 9.17 11.27
C ALA A 138 4.81 8.71 12.22
N TYR A 139 5.08 7.74 13.06
CA TYR A 139 4.13 7.27 14.07
C TYR A 139 4.45 7.75 15.49
N ARG A 140 5.40 8.68 15.66
CA ARG A 140 5.78 9.28 16.96
C ARG A 140 6.23 8.24 17.98
N LEU A 141 7.00 7.24 17.54
CA LEU A 141 7.46 6.13 18.37
C LEU A 141 8.84 6.40 18.95
N ASN A 142 9.01 6.04 20.23
CA ASN A 142 10.31 6.07 20.90
C ASN A 142 11.19 4.90 20.40
N PRO A 143 12.38 5.14 19.83
CA PRO A 143 13.27 4.10 19.32
C PRO A 143 13.82 3.16 20.42
N GLU A 144 13.76 3.54 21.69
CA GLU A 144 14.11 2.65 22.81
C GLU A 144 13.02 1.59 23.09
N GLU A 145 11.77 1.89 22.70
CA GLU A 145 10.62 1.01 22.93
C GLU A 145 10.15 0.28 21.68
N TRP A 146 10.51 0.80 20.51
CA TRP A 146 10.07 0.27 19.22
C TRP A 146 11.23 0.09 18.25
N GLY A 147 11.25 -1.06 17.58
CA GLY A 147 12.06 -1.32 16.40
C GLY A 147 11.19 -1.44 15.15
N VAL A 148 11.82 -1.39 14.00
CA VAL A 148 11.13 -1.51 12.71
C VAL A 148 11.98 -2.27 11.70
N ASN A 149 11.33 -3.18 10.95
CA ASN A 149 11.90 -3.83 9.77
C ASN A 149 11.17 -3.31 8.53
N VAL A 150 11.92 -2.73 7.59
CA VAL A 150 11.43 -2.11 6.36
C VAL A 150 11.66 -2.95 5.10
N GLN A 151 12.12 -4.19 5.27
CA GLN A 151 12.47 -5.09 4.17
C GLN A 151 11.32 -5.94 3.61
N PRO A 152 10.14 -6.14 4.26
CA PRO A 152 9.08 -6.93 3.68
C PRO A 152 8.62 -6.40 2.32
N TYR A 153 8.51 -7.29 1.32
CA TYR A 153 8.14 -6.91 -0.05
C TYR A 153 6.70 -6.43 -0.16
N SER A 154 5.82 -6.85 0.74
CA SER A 154 4.41 -6.44 0.77
C SER A 154 3.78 -6.78 2.13
N GLY A 155 2.48 -6.46 2.33
CA GLY A 155 1.76 -6.74 3.57
C GLY A 155 1.62 -8.23 3.88
N SER A 156 1.33 -9.07 2.89
CA SER A 156 1.19 -10.52 3.11
C SER A 156 2.50 -11.16 3.57
N PRO A 157 3.67 -10.90 2.94
CA PRO A 157 4.96 -11.33 3.49
C PRO A 157 5.28 -10.77 4.87
N ALA A 158 4.93 -9.51 5.15
CA ALA A 158 5.11 -8.92 6.47
C ALA A 158 4.33 -9.67 7.56
N ASN A 159 3.04 -9.92 7.32
CA ASN A 159 2.20 -10.68 8.25
C ASN A 159 2.74 -12.11 8.44
N PHE A 160 3.10 -12.78 7.35
CA PHE A 160 3.60 -14.15 7.42
C PHE A 160 4.97 -14.24 8.14
N ALA A 161 5.83 -13.23 7.99
CA ALA A 161 7.09 -13.13 8.74
C ALA A 161 6.84 -12.99 10.24
N VAL A 162 5.87 -12.17 10.66
CA VAL A 162 5.48 -12.06 12.07
C VAL A 162 5.00 -13.41 12.59
N TYR A 163 4.13 -14.11 11.87
CA TYR A 163 3.63 -15.41 12.31
C TYR A 163 4.74 -16.44 12.41
N THR A 164 5.62 -16.52 11.42
CA THR A 164 6.77 -17.42 11.41
C THR A 164 7.71 -17.15 12.58
N GLY A 165 8.02 -15.87 12.84
CA GLY A 165 8.93 -15.49 13.92
C GLY A 165 8.32 -15.61 15.32
N VAL A 166 7.01 -15.37 15.48
CA VAL A 166 6.40 -15.17 16.80
C VAL A 166 5.48 -16.32 17.23
N VAL A 167 4.78 -16.95 16.28
CA VAL A 167 3.77 -17.97 16.58
C VAL A 167 4.32 -19.39 16.45
N GLU A 168 5.22 -19.62 15.50
CA GLU A 168 5.75 -20.93 15.10
C GLU A 168 4.72 -21.80 14.33
N PRO A 169 5.19 -22.75 13.50
CA PRO A 169 4.29 -23.64 12.76
C PRO A 169 3.27 -24.32 13.66
N HIS A 170 2.04 -24.46 13.15
CA HIS A 170 0.89 -25.04 13.87
C HIS A 170 0.43 -24.27 15.12
N GLY A 171 1.07 -23.13 15.45
CA GLY A 171 0.60 -22.26 16.53
C GLY A 171 -0.75 -21.62 16.20
N ARG A 172 -1.50 -21.24 17.22
CA ARG A 172 -2.87 -20.73 17.10
C ARG A 172 -2.93 -19.23 16.93
N ILE A 173 -3.68 -18.78 15.92
CA ILE A 173 -3.91 -17.36 15.64
C ILE A 173 -5.41 -17.06 15.56
N MET A 174 -5.81 -15.85 15.94
CA MET A 174 -7.18 -15.35 15.75
C MET A 174 -7.14 -14.04 14.97
N GLY A 175 -8.01 -13.91 13.96
CA GLY A 175 -8.17 -12.70 13.15
C GLY A 175 -9.61 -12.50 12.71
N LEU A 176 -9.96 -11.29 12.24
CA LEU A 176 -11.28 -11.02 11.69
C LEU A 176 -11.51 -11.89 10.45
N ASP A 177 -12.69 -12.52 10.37
CA ASP A 177 -13.05 -13.34 9.21
C ASP A 177 -13.08 -12.52 7.92
N LEU A 178 -12.67 -13.13 6.80
CA LEU A 178 -12.65 -12.44 5.50
C LEU A 178 -14.04 -11.92 5.09
N PRO A 179 -15.14 -12.68 5.19
CA PRO A 179 -16.49 -12.19 4.89
C PRO A 179 -16.92 -11.00 5.75
N ASP A 180 -16.37 -10.88 6.95
CA ASP A 180 -16.68 -9.84 7.93
C ASP A 180 -15.74 -8.63 7.85
N GLY A 181 -14.86 -8.60 6.84
CA GLY A 181 -13.96 -7.48 6.57
C GLY A 181 -12.51 -7.70 7.00
N GLY A 182 -12.12 -8.93 7.37
CA GLY A 182 -10.73 -9.30 7.60
C GLY A 182 -9.90 -9.38 6.31
N HIS A 183 -8.62 -9.70 6.44
CA HIS A 183 -7.71 -9.93 5.32
C HIS A 183 -7.45 -11.43 5.13
N LEU A 184 -7.14 -11.86 3.89
CA LEU A 184 -6.80 -13.25 3.60
C LEU A 184 -5.71 -13.80 4.55
N THR A 185 -4.69 -13.00 4.83
CA THR A 185 -3.57 -13.39 5.70
C THR A 185 -3.92 -13.46 7.19
N HIS A 186 -5.14 -13.11 7.59
CA HIS A 186 -5.62 -13.31 8.95
C HIS A 186 -6.07 -14.76 9.22
N GLY A 187 -5.81 -15.67 8.27
CA GLY A 187 -6.01 -17.11 8.44
C GLY A 187 -7.25 -17.65 7.74
N PHE A 188 -7.71 -16.99 6.68
CA PHE A 188 -8.94 -17.38 5.98
C PHE A 188 -8.90 -18.79 5.41
N PHE A 189 -9.94 -19.55 5.70
CA PHE A 189 -10.25 -20.88 5.14
C PHE A 189 -11.76 -21.06 4.97
N THR A 190 -12.15 -22.03 4.17
CA THR A 190 -13.54 -22.47 4.01
C THR A 190 -13.72 -23.86 4.64
N ALA A 191 -14.97 -24.30 4.77
CA ALA A 191 -15.25 -25.64 5.30
C ALA A 191 -14.57 -26.77 4.52
N THR A 192 -14.24 -26.54 3.24
CA THR A 192 -13.69 -27.54 2.34
C THR A 192 -12.23 -27.30 1.95
N LYS A 193 -11.68 -26.10 2.20
CA LYS A 193 -10.36 -25.73 1.69
C LYS A 193 -9.66 -24.68 2.56
N LYS A 194 -8.41 -24.93 2.90
CA LYS A 194 -7.49 -23.91 3.41
C LYS A 194 -7.05 -23.00 2.23
N ILE A 195 -7.39 -21.70 2.30
CA ILE A 195 -7.18 -20.76 1.19
C ILE A 195 -5.89 -19.95 1.40
N SER A 196 -5.76 -19.30 2.54
CA SER A 196 -4.57 -18.54 2.89
C SER A 196 -3.42 -19.47 3.30
N ALA A 197 -2.19 -19.14 2.89
CA ALA A 197 -1.00 -19.80 3.41
C ALA A 197 -0.98 -19.77 4.95
N THR A 198 -1.45 -18.70 5.56
CA THR A 198 -1.58 -18.60 7.01
C THR A 198 -2.44 -19.74 7.59
N SER A 199 -3.57 -20.06 6.97
CA SER A 199 -4.42 -21.18 7.41
C SER A 199 -3.82 -22.56 7.12
N ILE A 200 -2.83 -22.65 6.22
CA ILE A 200 -2.13 -23.90 5.91
C ILE A 200 -1.09 -24.22 6.99
N PHE A 201 -0.28 -23.21 7.37
CA PHE A 201 0.87 -23.40 8.27
C PHE A 201 0.54 -23.12 9.75
N PHE A 202 -0.55 -22.43 10.04
CA PHE A 202 -0.99 -22.10 11.41
C PHE A 202 -2.42 -22.56 11.62
N GLU A 203 -2.79 -22.80 12.88
CA GLU A 203 -4.18 -23.07 13.25
C GLU A 203 -4.90 -21.73 13.44
N SER A 204 -5.84 -21.43 12.57
CA SER A 204 -6.55 -20.15 12.61
C SER A 204 -8.01 -20.31 13.05
N MET A 205 -8.48 -19.40 13.91
CA MET A 205 -9.85 -19.27 14.34
C MET A 205 -10.33 -17.85 14.05
N PRO A 206 -11.33 -17.65 13.18
CA PRO A 206 -11.85 -16.33 12.92
C PRO A 206 -12.72 -15.83 14.09
N TYR A 207 -12.62 -14.54 14.40
CA TYR A 207 -13.69 -13.82 15.11
C TYR A 207 -14.55 -13.07 14.09
N LYS A 208 -15.76 -12.71 14.49
CA LYS A 208 -16.79 -12.23 13.58
C LYS A 208 -17.41 -10.91 14.02
N VAL A 209 -18.12 -10.28 13.09
CA VAL A 209 -19.04 -9.18 13.41
C VAL A 209 -20.41 -9.76 13.83
N ASP A 210 -21.16 -8.99 14.60
CA ASP A 210 -22.58 -9.22 14.82
C ASP A 210 -23.33 -8.89 13.51
N PRO A 211 -24.05 -9.86 12.90
CA PRO A 211 -24.77 -9.62 11.65
C PRO A 211 -25.84 -8.53 11.71
N SER A 212 -26.37 -8.23 12.91
CA SER A 212 -27.41 -7.22 13.09
C SER A 212 -26.88 -5.79 13.09
N THR A 213 -25.64 -5.60 13.59
CA THR A 213 -25.01 -4.28 13.72
C THR A 213 -23.87 -4.05 12.72
N GLY A 214 -23.29 -5.14 12.20
CA GLY A 214 -22.07 -5.11 11.40
C GLY A 214 -20.81 -4.79 12.22
N LEU A 215 -20.91 -4.71 13.54
CA LEU A 215 -19.79 -4.39 14.43
C LEU A 215 -19.13 -5.65 14.99
N ILE A 216 -17.82 -5.56 15.29
CA ILE A 216 -17.09 -6.66 15.93
C ILE A 216 -17.71 -6.95 17.30
N ASP A 217 -18.05 -8.23 17.51
CA ASP A 217 -18.55 -8.73 18.80
C ASP A 217 -17.34 -9.09 19.70
N TYR A 218 -16.92 -8.13 20.49
CA TYR A 218 -15.77 -8.28 21.38
C TYR A 218 -16.00 -9.29 22.51
N ASP A 219 -17.23 -9.48 22.96
CA ASP A 219 -17.54 -10.41 24.05
C ASP A 219 -17.47 -11.85 23.51
N LYS A 220 -18.01 -12.10 22.34
CA LYS A 220 -17.88 -13.39 21.67
C LYS A 220 -16.44 -13.69 21.23
N LEU A 221 -15.67 -12.66 20.85
CA LEU A 221 -14.24 -12.79 20.63
C LEU A 221 -13.52 -13.23 21.91
N ALA A 222 -13.82 -12.62 23.07
CA ALA A 222 -13.24 -12.99 24.36
C ALA A 222 -13.57 -14.44 24.74
N GLU A 223 -14.83 -14.85 24.61
CA GLU A 223 -15.26 -16.23 24.83
C GLU A 223 -14.50 -17.23 23.94
N THR A 224 -14.44 -16.93 22.64
CA THR A 224 -13.73 -17.77 21.67
C THR A 224 -12.25 -17.86 21.96
N ALA A 225 -11.60 -16.75 22.32
CA ALA A 225 -10.19 -16.72 22.68
C ALA A 225 -9.89 -17.58 23.93
N LYS A 226 -10.78 -17.54 24.93
CA LYS A 226 -10.66 -18.35 26.14
C LYS A 226 -10.68 -19.86 25.85
N LEU A 227 -11.49 -20.29 24.87
CA LEU A 227 -11.59 -21.70 24.45
C LEU A 227 -10.46 -22.10 23.52
N PHE A 228 -10.16 -21.26 22.53
CA PHE A 228 -9.16 -21.56 21.49
C PHE A 228 -7.72 -21.40 21.96
N LYS A 229 -7.45 -20.51 22.94
CA LYS A 229 -6.11 -20.22 23.49
C LYS A 229 -5.13 -19.81 22.38
N PRO A 230 -5.37 -18.71 21.66
CA PRO A 230 -4.47 -18.23 20.63
C PRO A 230 -3.13 -17.79 21.22
N LYS A 231 -2.03 -17.95 20.46
CA LYS A 231 -0.73 -17.36 20.76
C LYS A 231 -0.66 -15.91 20.26
N LEU A 232 -1.45 -15.59 19.21
CA LEU A 232 -1.53 -14.26 18.62
C LEU A 232 -2.99 -13.91 18.28
N ILE A 233 -3.41 -12.70 18.66
CA ILE A 233 -4.67 -12.09 18.22
C ILE A 233 -4.32 -10.96 17.26
N ILE A 234 -5.01 -10.89 16.12
CA ILE A 234 -4.80 -9.91 15.05
C ILE A 234 -5.94 -8.90 15.08
N ALA A 235 -5.66 -7.67 15.48
CA ALA A 235 -6.54 -6.51 15.35
C ALA A 235 -6.27 -5.85 13.99
N GLY A 236 -6.98 -6.27 12.95
CA GLY A 236 -6.73 -5.81 11.60
C GLY A 236 -7.99 -5.86 10.73
N MET A 237 -8.03 -4.99 9.72
CA MET A 237 -9.18 -4.86 8.83
C MET A 237 -8.78 -4.60 7.38
N SER A 238 -9.62 -5.06 6.45
CA SER A 238 -9.55 -4.79 5.02
C SER A 238 -10.83 -4.10 4.51
N CYS A 239 -12.00 -4.51 5.03
CA CYS A 239 -13.29 -3.95 4.64
C CYS A 239 -14.21 -3.70 5.86
N TYR A 240 -13.64 -3.29 6.97
CA TYR A 240 -14.40 -2.88 8.15
C TYR A 240 -14.31 -1.36 8.30
N SER A 241 -15.44 -0.67 8.36
CA SER A 241 -15.51 0.80 8.22
C SER A 241 -15.52 1.55 9.55
N ARG A 242 -15.32 0.87 10.69
CA ARG A 242 -15.26 1.48 12.02
C ARG A 242 -13.87 1.39 12.63
N CYS A 243 -13.55 2.29 13.55
CA CYS A 243 -12.34 2.19 14.35
C CYS A 243 -12.35 0.93 15.23
N LEU A 244 -11.18 0.31 15.40
CA LEU A 244 -10.99 -0.83 16.28
C LEU A 244 -10.78 -0.38 17.73
N ASP A 245 -11.38 -1.08 18.69
CA ASP A 245 -11.10 -0.89 20.12
C ASP A 245 -9.85 -1.68 20.52
N TYR A 246 -8.67 -1.08 20.28
CA TYR A 246 -7.39 -1.71 20.62
C TYR A 246 -7.24 -2.00 22.11
N LYS A 247 -7.86 -1.19 22.99
CA LYS A 247 -7.83 -1.41 24.44
C LYS A 247 -8.57 -2.69 24.81
N ARG A 248 -9.74 -2.93 24.21
CA ARG A 248 -10.49 -4.17 24.43
C ARG A 248 -9.75 -5.39 23.87
N PHE A 249 -9.14 -5.27 22.69
CA PHE A 249 -8.26 -6.31 22.14
C PHE A 249 -7.10 -6.63 23.09
N ARG A 250 -6.43 -5.60 23.67
CA ARG A 250 -5.32 -5.79 24.61
C ARG A 250 -5.77 -6.59 25.83
N GLN A 251 -6.90 -6.21 26.43
CA GLN A 251 -7.45 -6.94 27.57
C GLN A 251 -7.69 -8.41 27.24
N ILE A 252 -8.33 -8.69 26.10
CA ILE A 252 -8.60 -10.08 25.67
C ILE A 252 -7.29 -10.85 25.46
N ALA A 253 -6.27 -10.23 24.87
CA ALA A 253 -4.98 -10.85 24.66
C ALA A 253 -4.27 -11.16 25.99
N ASP A 254 -4.29 -10.23 26.95
CA ASP A 254 -3.70 -10.41 28.28
C ASP A 254 -4.38 -11.53 29.06
N ASP A 255 -5.72 -11.58 29.05
CA ASP A 255 -6.51 -12.62 29.71
C ASP A 255 -6.19 -14.04 29.19
N ASN A 256 -5.64 -14.14 27.97
CA ASN A 256 -5.28 -15.40 27.34
C ASN A 256 -3.76 -15.63 27.20
N GLY A 257 -2.92 -14.71 27.68
CA GLY A 257 -1.47 -14.79 27.54
C GLY A 257 -1.00 -14.70 26.08
N ALA A 258 -1.83 -14.12 25.21
CA ALA A 258 -1.56 -13.97 23.77
C ALA A 258 -0.78 -12.67 23.50
N TYR A 259 -0.04 -12.67 22.39
CA TYR A 259 0.44 -11.42 21.79
C TYR A 259 -0.69 -10.73 21.04
N LEU A 260 -0.65 -9.40 20.99
CA LEU A 260 -1.55 -8.58 20.20
C LEU A 260 -0.80 -7.96 19.02
N MET A 261 -1.22 -8.27 17.80
CA MET A 261 -0.72 -7.66 16.58
C MET A 261 -1.80 -6.78 15.95
N ALA A 262 -1.45 -5.57 15.54
CA ALA A 262 -2.31 -4.81 14.64
C ALA A 262 -1.83 -4.96 13.18
N ASP A 263 -2.75 -5.26 12.26
CA ASP A 263 -2.56 -5.03 10.82
C ASP A 263 -3.28 -3.74 10.45
N MET A 264 -2.53 -2.63 10.42
CA MET A 264 -3.09 -1.30 10.10
C MET A 264 -2.95 -0.91 8.63
N ALA A 265 -2.70 -1.88 7.74
CA ALA A 265 -2.38 -1.62 6.33
C ALA A 265 -3.37 -0.67 5.64
N HIS A 266 -4.67 -0.83 5.88
CA HIS A 266 -5.69 0.03 5.29
C HIS A 266 -5.69 1.45 5.86
N VAL A 267 -5.39 1.60 7.13
CA VAL A 267 -5.55 2.87 7.88
C VAL A 267 -4.24 3.53 8.28
N SER A 268 -3.11 3.01 7.81
CA SER A 268 -1.78 3.46 8.20
C SER A 268 -1.55 4.96 8.04
N GLY A 269 -2.03 5.56 6.94
CA GLY A 269 -1.96 7.01 6.73
C GLY A 269 -2.80 7.80 7.72
N LEU A 270 -4.00 7.30 8.06
CA LEU A 270 -4.88 7.92 9.05
C LEU A 270 -4.26 7.88 10.46
N VAL A 271 -3.60 6.76 10.82
CA VAL A 271 -2.86 6.63 12.09
C VAL A 271 -1.65 7.56 12.10
N ALA A 272 -0.87 7.63 11.03
CA ALA A 272 0.28 8.52 10.92
C ALA A 272 -0.13 9.99 11.09
N ALA A 273 -1.25 10.39 10.50
CA ALA A 273 -1.82 11.73 10.65
C ALA A 273 -2.46 11.99 12.03
N GLY A 274 -2.62 10.96 12.87
CA GLY A 274 -3.27 11.10 14.18
C GLY A 274 -4.76 11.43 14.12
N VAL A 275 -5.45 11.08 13.03
CA VAL A 275 -6.88 11.39 12.84
C VAL A 275 -7.82 10.26 13.25
N ILE A 276 -7.26 9.09 13.60
CA ILE A 276 -7.95 7.94 14.19
C ILE A 276 -7.10 7.35 15.33
N PRO A 277 -7.67 6.48 16.20
CA PRO A 277 -6.92 5.82 17.29
C PRO A 277 -5.70 5.04 16.80
N SER A 278 -4.60 5.13 17.57
CA SER A 278 -3.34 4.47 17.29
C SER A 278 -3.28 3.06 17.89
N PRO A 279 -2.79 2.02 17.17
CA PRO A 279 -2.57 0.70 17.73
C PRO A 279 -1.33 0.61 18.62
N PHE A 280 -0.39 1.53 18.49
CA PHE A 280 0.94 1.43 19.10
C PHE A 280 0.93 1.48 20.62
N GLU A 281 -0.09 2.05 21.24
CA GLU A 281 -0.25 2.07 22.69
C GLU A 281 -0.52 0.66 23.25
N TYR A 282 -1.26 -0.17 22.51
CA TYR A 282 -1.81 -1.43 23.00
C TYR A 282 -1.15 -2.68 22.40
N CYS A 283 -0.56 -2.58 21.20
CA CYS A 283 -0.08 -3.75 20.48
C CYS A 283 1.40 -4.06 20.77
N ASP A 284 1.74 -5.35 20.66
CA ASP A 284 3.12 -5.83 20.74
C ASP A 284 3.84 -5.71 19.41
N ILE A 285 3.10 -5.90 18.31
CA ILE A 285 3.60 -5.83 16.93
C ILE A 285 2.57 -5.10 16.09
N VAL A 286 3.04 -4.31 15.12
CA VAL A 286 2.18 -3.61 14.16
C VAL A 286 2.74 -3.82 12.76
N THR A 287 1.91 -4.33 11.86
CA THR A 287 2.26 -4.44 10.43
C THR A 287 1.50 -3.44 9.59
N THR A 288 2.08 -3.04 8.49
CA THR A 288 1.41 -2.19 7.52
C THR A 288 1.91 -2.42 6.09
N THR A 289 1.12 -1.97 5.13
CA THR A 289 1.57 -1.64 3.77
C THR A 289 1.79 -0.14 3.66
N THR A 290 2.62 0.27 2.71
CA THR A 290 2.93 1.70 2.51
C THR A 290 2.15 2.35 1.36
N HIS A 291 1.43 1.58 0.54
CA HIS A 291 0.84 2.01 -0.73
C HIS A 291 -0.67 2.31 -0.71
N LYS A 292 -1.34 2.25 0.46
CA LYS A 292 -2.77 2.55 0.59
C LYS A 292 -2.98 4.00 1.07
N THR A 293 -3.60 4.21 2.23
CA THR A 293 -3.78 5.56 2.79
C THR A 293 -2.46 6.30 3.03
N LEU A 294 -1.36 5.58 3.25
CA LEU A 294 -0.02 6.18 3.41
C LEU A 294 0.55 6.75 2.10
N ARG A 295 0.02 6.36 0.94
CA ARG A 295 0.35 6.92 -0.39
C ARG A 295 1.83 6.74 -0.81
N GLY A 296 2.50 5.72 -0.29
CA GLY A 296 3.90 5.38 -0.59
C GLY A 296 4.07 4.29 -1.65
N PRO A 297 5.25 3.67 -1.72
CA PRO A 297 5.53 2.57 -2.64
C PRO A 297 4.80 1.29 -2.23
N ARG A 298 4.71 0.32 -3.14
CA ARG A 298 4.22 -1.02 -2.80
C ARG A 298 5.29 -1.78 -2.02
N ALA A 299 5.10 -1.83 -0.69
CA ALA A 299 5.99 -2.50 0.25
C ALA A 299 5.22 -2.82 1.55
N GLY A 300 5.87 -3.56 2.47
CA GLY A 300 5.41 -3.82 3.83
C GLY A 300 6.41 -3.34 4.87
N VAL A 301 5.92 -3.07 6.08
CA VAL A 301 6.74 -2.67 7.24
C VAL A 301 6.24 -3.40 8.47
N ILE A 302 7.16 -3.82 9.33
CA ILE A 302 6.87 -4.47 10.61
C ILE A 302 7.46 -3.63 11.73
N PHE A 303 6.63 -3.13 12.63
CA PHE A 303 7.04 -2.51 13.90
C PHE A 303 6.90 -3.54 15.01
N PHE A 304 7.82 -3.54 15.96
CA PHE A 304 7.82 -4.46 17.08
C PHE A 304 8.31 -3.79 18.37
N ARG A 305 7.74 -4.20 19.51
CA ARG A 305 8.16 -3.73 20.83
C ARG A 305 9.59 -4.20 21.15
N LYS A 306 10.32 -3.32 21.83
CA LYS A 306 11.65 -3.54 22.41
C LYS A 306 11.63 -3.27 23.91
N GLY A 307 12.75 -3.56 24.57
CA GLY A 307 12.91 -3.26 26.01
C GLY A 307 12.22 -4.26 26.94
N VAL A 308 11.78 -3.81 28.08
CA VAL A 308 11.20 -4.67 29.13
C VAL A 308 9.74 -4.96 28.82
N ARG A 309 9.41 -6.24 28.68
CA ARG A 309 8.04 -6.74 28.50
C ARG A 309 7.28 -6.84 29.81
N SER A 310 7.93 -7.38 30.83
CA SER A 310 7.33 -7.57 32.16
C SER A 310 8.40 -7.69 33.23
N VAL A 311 8.02 -7.53 34.49
CA VAL A 311 8.88 -7.78 35.64
C VAL A 311 8.25 -8.89 36.47
N LYS A 312 8.98 -9.97 36.70
CA LYS A 312 8.54 -11.10 37.55
C LYS A 312 8.46 -10.65 39.02
N ALA A 313 7.73 -11.40 39.83
CA ALA A 313 7.59 -11.11 41.28
C ALA A 313 8.95 -11.05 42.03
N ASN A 314 9.97 -11.73 41.54
CA ASN A 314 11.35 -11.71 42.06
C ASN A 314 12.20 -10.53 41.53
N GLY A 315 11.61 -9.58 40.81
CA GLY A 315 12.32 -8.43 40.21
C GLY A 315 13.03 -8.72 38.90
N THR A 316 13.02 -9.94 38.38
CA THR A 316 13.67 -10.30 37.11
C THR A 316 12.91 -9.67 35.95
N LYS A 317 13.60 -8.90 35.11
CA LYS A 317 13.06 -8.30 33.88
C LYS A 317 12.98 -9.36 32.78
N VAL A 318 11.82 -9.48 32.15
CA VAL A 318 11.61 -10.26 30.91
C VAL A 318 11.65 -9.26 29.75
N MET A 319 12.57 -9.45 28.83
CA MET A 319 12.74 -8.59 27.68
C MET A 319 11.87 -9.05 26.52
N TYR A 320 11.48 -8.15 25.63
CA TYR A 320 10.99 -8.51 24.31
C TYR A 320 12.15 -9.08 23.48
N ASP A 321 11.89 -10.14 22.72
CA ASP A 321 12.82 -10.81 21.82
C ASP A 321 12.40 -10.69 20.32
N PHE A 322 11.45 -9.81 20.05
CA PHE A 322 10.86 -9.69 18.71
C PHE A 322 11.83 -9.24 17.64
N GLU A 323 12.79 -8.36 17.97
CA GLU A 323 13.76 -7.84 17.01
C GLU A 323 14.51 -8.97 16.29
N SER A 324 15.10 -9.88 17.06
CA SER A 324 15.83 -11.03 16.48
C SER A 324 14.90 -11.98 15.75
N ARG A 325 13.74 -12.28 16.30
CA ARG A 325 12.77 -13.24 15.73
C ARG A 325 12.15 -12.74 14.45
N VAL A 326 11.74 -11.47 14.40
CA VAL A 326 11.14 -10.84 13.21
C VAL A 326 12.19 -10.68 12.11
N ASN A 327 13.38 -10.14 12.45
CA ASN A 327 14.43 -9.94 11.46
C ASN A 327 14.89 -11.26 10.86
N GLN A 328 15.06 -12.32 11.67
CA GLN A 328 15.42 -13.65 11.19
C GLN A 328 14.30 -14.30 10.35
N ALA A 329 13.04 -14.06 10.68
CA ALA A 329 11.92 -14.54 9.88
C ALA A 329 11.84 -13.85 8.51
N VAL A 330 12.14 -12.54 8.44
CA VAL A 330 12.22 -11.82 7.17
C VAL A 330 13.41 -12.33 6.36
N PHE A 331 14.61 -12.27 6.91
CA PHE A 331 15.82 -12.78 6.29
C PHE A 331 16.69 -13.46 7.35
N PRO A 332 17.13 -14.71 7.13
CA PRO A 332 17.04 -15.52 5.90
C PRO A 332 15.74 -16.36 5.78
N GLY A 333 14.76 -16.19 6.67
CA GLY A 333 13.64 -17.12 6.78
C GLY A 333 12.73 -17.17 5.54
N LEU A 334 12.30 -16.03 5.02
CA LEU A 334 11.26 -15.94 3.97
C LEU A 334 11.69 -15.19 2.72
N GLN A 335 12.64 -14.26 2.83
CA GLN A 335 13.07 -13.39 1.74
C GLN A 335 14.57 -13.51 1.49
N GLY A 336 15.02 -13.06 0.29
CA GLY A 336 16.41 -12.86 -0.07
C GLY A 336 16.77 -11.38 -0.05
N GLY A 337 17.39 -10.87 -1.14
CA GLY A 337 17.84 -9.49 -1.23
C GLY A 337 16.73 -8.46 -1.06
N PRO A 338 16.91 -7.48 -0.18
CA PRO A 338 15.96 -6.38 -0.02
C PRO A 338 15.79 -5.56 -1.29
N HIS A 339 14.60 -4.99 -1.49
CA HIS A 339 14.32 -4.08 -2.60
C HIS A 339 14.72 -2.65 -2.19
N ASN A 340 15.99 -2.29 -2.37
CA ASN A 340 16.56 -1.04 -1.86
C ASN A 340 15.88 0.21 -2.43
N HIS A 341 15.45 0.17 -3.70
CA HIS A 341 14.66 1.23 -4.33
C HIS A 341 13.30 1.44 -3.62
N ALA A 342 12.65 0.35 -3.20
CA ALA A 342 11.41 0.43 -2.42
C ALA A 342 11.67 0.95 -0.99
N ILE A 343 12.78 0.56 -0.35
CA ILE A 343 13.17 1.06 0.98
C ILE A 343 13.43 2.57 0.93
N ALA A 344 14.15 3.08 -0.07
CA ALA A 344 14.32 4.52 -0.29
C ALA A 344 12.97 5.24 -0.49
N ALA A 345 12.07 4.63 -1.24
CA ALA A 345 10.73 5.15 -1.45
C ALA A 345 9.88 5.13 -0.15
N ILE A 346 10.05 4.13 0.73
CA ILE A 346 9.46 4.13 2.09
C ILE A 346 9.98 5.33 2.88
N ALA A 347 11.30 5.56 2.89
CA ALA A 347 11.88 6.71 3.60
C ALA A 347 11.30 8.05 3.13
N THR A 348 11.05 8.18 1.83
CA THR A 348 10.41 9.37 1.22
C THR A 348 8.95 9.50 1.64
N ALA A 349 8.16 8.42 1.57
CA ALA A 349 6.75 8.43 1.96
C ALA A 349 6.57 8.73 3.46
N MET A 350 7.42 8.15 4.32
CA MET A 350 7.39 8.42 5.77
C MET A 350 7.74 9.88 6.08
N LYS A 351 8.68 10.48 5.35
CA LYS A 351 8.96 11.92 5.47
C LYS A 351 7.76 12.77 5.07
N GLN A 352 7.07 12.42 3.99
CA GLN A 352 5.83 13.11 3.59
C GLN A 352 4.73 12.96 4.65
N ALA A 353 4.65 11.79 5.29
CA ALA A 353 3.63 11.51 6.31
C ALA A 353 3.77 12.35 7.60
N THR A 354 4.93 12.98 7.83
CA THR A 354 5.13 13.91 8.96
C THR A 354 4.72 15.35 8.65
N SER A 355 4.34 15.65 7.41
CA SER A 355 4.00 17.02 7.01
C SER A 355 2.58 17.44 7.42
N PRO A 356 2.33 18.73 7.69
CA PRO A 356 0.99 19.26 7.95
C PRO A 356 0.03 19.02 6.78
N GLU A 357 0.51 19.10 5.54
CA GLU A 357 -0.28 18.87 4.33
C GLU A 357 -0.78 17.43 4.26
N PHE A 358 0.00 16.47 4.74
CA PHE A 358 -0.44 15.08 4.82
C PHE A 358 -1.53 14.87 5.87
N VAL A 359 -1.45 15.57 6.99
CA VAL A 359 -2.51 15.54 8.03
C VAL A 359 -3.82 16.09 7.45
N GLU A 360 -3.77 17.22 6.74
CA GLU A 360 -4.97 17.80 6.13
C GLU A 360 -5.54 16.90 5.02
N TYR A 361 -4.68 16.29 4.21
CA TYR A 361 -5.09 15.27 3.24
C TYR A 361 -5.87 14.12 3.91
N GLN A 362 -5.39 13.58 5.03
CA GLN A 362 -6.06 12.47 5.72
C GLN A 362 -7.38 12.90 6.37
N ARG A 363 -7.47 14.14 6.86
CA ARG A 363 -8.74 14.71 7.33
C ARG A 363 -9.75 14.80 6.19
N GLN A 364 -9.30 15.26 5.02
CA GLN A 364 -10.16 15.34 3.84
C GLN A 364 -10.62 13.96 3.36
N VAL A 365 -9.75 12.93 3.43
CA VAL A 365 -10.13 11.54 3.14
C VAL A 365 -11.32 11.08 3.98
N ILE A 366 -11.29 11.36 5.30
CA ILE A 366 -12.40 11.01 6.21
C ILE A 366 -13.66 11.83 5.91
N LYS A 367 -13.54 13.15 5.67
CA LYS A 367 -14.68 14.00 5.29
C LYS A 367 -15.36 13.47 4.03
N ASN A 368 -14.58 13.17 3.01
CA ASN A 368 -15.07 12.60 1.76
C ASN A 368 -15.76 11.25 1.96
N ALA A 369 -15.20 10.37 2.81
CA ALA A 369 -15.80 9.07 3.12
C ALA A 369 -17.15 9.22 3.86
N LYS A 370 -17.25 10.12 4.81
CA LYS A 370 -18.50 10.43 5.50
C LYS A 370 -19.53 11.00 4.54
N ARG A 371 -19.13 11.99 3.70
CA ARG A 371 -20.02 12.58 2.69
C ARG A 371 -20.53 11.54 1.68
N LEU A 372 -19.67 10.60 1.28
CA LEU A 372 -20.05 9.47 0.42
C LEU A 372 -21.15 8.62 1.08
N CYS A 373 -20.97 8.25 2.35
CA CYS A 373 -21.99 7.49 3.10
C CYS A 373 -23.31 8.26 3.20
N GLU A 374 -23.29 9.51 3.63
CA GLU A 374 -24.47 10.36 3.76
C GLU A 374 -25.23 10.49 2.42
N GLY A 375 -24.49 10.76 1.35
CA GLY A 375 -25.06 10.90 0.02
C GLY A 375 -25.68 9.61 -0.52
N LEU A 376 -25.12 8.44 -0.22
CA LEU A 376 -25.69 7.15 -0.60
C LEU A 376 -26.92 6.80 0.25
N VAL A 377 -26.88 7.02 1.57
CA VAL A 377 -28.02 6.79 2.47
C VAL A 377 -29.20 7.66 2.07
N SER A 378 -29.00 8.93 1.72
CA SER A 378 -30.07 9.83 1.27
C SER A 378 -30.76 9.37 -0.02
N ARG A 379 -30.14 8.43 -0.77
CA ARG A 379 -30.69 7.81 -1.98
C ARG A 379 -31.24 6.39 -1.76
N GLY A 380 -31.32 5.95 -0.50
CA GLY A 380 -31.91 4.66 -0.12
C GLY A 380 -30.93 3.47 -0.09
N TYR A 381 -29.63 3.72 -0.22
CA TYR A 381 -28.63 2.66 -0.04
C TYR A 381 -28.34 2.42 1.44
N SER A 382 -28.08 1.17 1.81
CA SER A 382 -27.67 0.80 3.15
C SER A 382 -26.15 0.76 3.27
N ILE A 383 -25.61 1.34 4.35
CA ILE A 383 -24.18 1.24 4.71
C ILE A 383 -24.04 0.21 5.83
N ALA A 384 -23.21 -0.81 5.64
CA ALA A 384 -23.15 -2.01 6.46
C ALA A 384 -22.97 -1.77 7.97
N THR A 385 -22.28 -0.71 8.41
CA THR A 385 -22.11 -0.37 9.83
C THR A 385 -22.85 0.93 10.21
N GLY A 386 -23.80 1.36 9.38
CA GLY A 386 -24.50 2.63 9.54
C GLY A 386 -23.65 3.87 9.21
N GLY A 387 -22.42 3.70 8.69
CA GLY A 387 -21.53 4.80 8.34
C GLY A 387 -20.05 4.40 8.32
N THR A 388 -19.16 5.40 8.42
CA THR A 388 -17.70 5.17 8.44
C THR A 388 -16.96 6.12 9.38
N ASP A 389 -15.92 5.59 10.03
CA ASP A 389 -14.94 6.34 10.80
C ASP A 389 -13.61 6.48 10.05
N VAL A 390 -13.46 5.80 8.89
CA VAL A 390 -12.22 5.65 8.14
C VAL A 390 -12.36 6.10 6.69
N HIS A 391 -11.57 5.59 5.78
CA HIS A 391 -11.45 6.00 4.37
C HIS A 391 -12.36 5.25 3.39
N LEU A 392 -13.22 4.35 3.87
CA LEU A 392 -14.03 3.48 3.02
C LEU A 392 -15.48 3.37 3.50
N ALA A 393 -16.37 3.06 2.57
CA ALA A 393 -17.75 2.67 2.80
C ALA A 393 -18.00 1.26 2.27
N LEU A 394 -18.70 0.44 3.04
CA LEU A 394 -19.23 -0.85 2.60
C LEU A 394 -20.74 -0.69 2.36
N VAL A 395 -21.14 -0.72 1.09
CA VAL A 395 -22.51 -0.51 0.65
C VAL A 395 -23.22 -1.83 0.46
N ASP A 396 -24.30 -2.05 1.18
CA ASP A 396 -25.19 -3.22 1.02
C ASP A 396 -26.20 -2.96 -0.10
N LEU A 397 -26.07 -3.69 -1.20
CA LEU A 397 -26.94 -3.53 -2.36
C LEU A 397 -28.26 -4.33 -2.29
N ARG A 398 -28.46 -5.15 -1.24
CA ARG A 398 -29.72 -5.88 -1.03
C ARG A 398 -30.89 -4.94 -0.86
N SER A 399 -30.67 -3.79 -0.22
CA SER A 399 -31.69 -2.75 -0.02
C SER A 399 -32.29 -2.21 -1.33
N VAL A 400 -31.55 -2.33 -2.43
CA VAL A 400 -31.97 -1.87 -3.75
C VAL A 400 -32.17 -3.01 -4.77
N GLY A 401 -32.22 -4.26 -4.29
CA GLY A 401 -32.50 -5.43 -5.12
C GLY A 401 -31.34 -5.83 -6.05
N LEU A 402 -30.12 -5.48 -5.72
CA LEU A 402 -28.90 -5.85 -6.45
C LEU A 402 -27.99 -6.75 -5.61
N THR A 403 -27.04 -7.39 -6.27
CA THR A 403 -25.88 -8.05 -5.66
C THR A 403 -24.59 -7.35 -6.06
N GLY A 404 -23.49 -7.68 -5.38
CA GLY A 404 -22.21 -7.03 -5.63
C GLY A 404 -21.67 -7.17 -7.05
N ALA A 405 -21.87 -8.33 -7.70
CA ALA A 405 -21.32 -8.59 -9.02
C ALA A 405 -21.92 -7.72 -10.15
N PRO A 406 -23.26 -7.60 -10.32
CA PRO A 406 -23.85 -6.61 -11.22
C PRO A 406 -23.51 -5.17 -10.86
N GLY A 407 -23.46 -4.84 -9.54
CA GLY A 407 -23.08 -3.51 -9.07
C GLY A 407 -21.65 -3.13 -9.44
N GLU A 408 -20.68 -3.99 -9.19
CA GLU A 408 -19.28 -3.82 -9.61
C GLU A 408 -19.18 -3.66 -11.13
N ARG A 409 -19.84 -4.56 -11.88
CA ARG A 409 -19.75 -4.60 -13.34
C ARG A 409 -20.29 -3.34 -14.01
N ILE A 410 -21.43 -2.80 -13.56
CA ILE A 410 -21.98 -1.56 -14.15
C ILE A 410 -21.10 -0.35 -13.84
N LEU A 411 -20.56 -0.27 -12.62
CA LEU A 411 -19.67 0.81 -12.23
C LEU A 411 -18.39 0.78 -13.06
N GLU A 412 -17.79 -0.40 -13.26
CA GLU A 412 -16.63 -0.60 -14.14
C GLU A 412 -16.91 -0.14 -15.58
N LEU A 413 -18.04 -0.54 -16.15
CA LEU A 413 -18.45 -0.13 -17.50
C LEU A 413 -18.65 1.39 -17.63
N CYS A 414 -18.97 2.05 -16.51
CA CYS A 414 -19.09 3.51 -16.43
C CYS A 414 -17.80 4.21 -15.96
N SER A 415 -16.65 3.54 -16.00
CA SER A 415 -15.34 4.10 -15.58
C SER A 415 -15.28 4.47 -14.09
N ILE A 416 -15.99 3.74 -13.23
CA ILE A 416 -15.86 3.82 -11.76
C ILE A 416 -15.26 2.50 -11.27
N ALA A 417 -14.00 2.51 -10.83
CA ALA A 417 -13.32 1.34 -10.31
C ALA A 417 -13.66 1.13 -8.84
N CYS A 418 -14.25 -0.02 -8.51
CA CYS A 418 -14.53 -0.46 -7.14
C CYS A 418 -14.35 -1.98 -7.04
N ASN A 419 -14.70 -2.58 -5.91
CA ASN A 419 -14.77 -4.05 -5.83
C ASN A 419 -16.05 -4.50 -5.14
N LYS A 420 -16.61 -5.63 -5.63
CA LYS A 420 -17.64 -6.35 -4.88
C LYS A 420 -17.07 -6.86 -3.56
N ASN A 421 -17.88 -6.87 -2.53
CA ASN A 421 -17.49 -7.31 -1.19
C ASN A 421 -18.67 -7.91 -0.44
N THR A 422 -18.38 -8.88 0.41
CA THR A 422 -19.36 -9.40 1.36
C THR A 422 -19.83 -8.33 2.32
N VAL A 423 -21.08 -8.44 2.74
CA VAL A 423 -21.67 -7.61 3.80
C VAL A 423 -22.12 -8.52 4.95
N PRO A 424 -22.29 -8.01 6.17
CA PRO A 424 -22.77 -8.79 7.30
C PRO A 424 -24.01 -9.61 6.93
N GLY A 425 -24.00 -10.91 7.27
CA GLY A 425 -25.07 -11.85 6.94
C GLY A 425 -24.96 -12.52 5.56
N ASP A 426 -23.97 -12.22 4.74
CA ASP A 426 -23.70 -12.98 3.52
C ASP A 426 -23.26 -14.41 3.85
N LYS A 427 -23.83 -15.38 3.11
CA LYS A 427 -23.54 -16.80 3.30
C LYS A 427 -22.30 -17.29 2.57
N SER A 428 -21.84 -16.55 1.57
CA SER A 428 -20.72 -16.96 0.71
C SER A 428 -19.93 -15.78 0.19
N ALA A 429 -18.62 -15.87 0.29
CA ALA A 429 -17.69 -14.90 -0.32
C ALA A 429 -17.69 -14.93 -1.86
N LEU A 430 -18.24 -15.96 -2.48
CA LEU A 430 -18.32 -16.07 -3.95
C LEU A 430 -19.45 -15.23 -4.55
N ASN A 431 -20.52 -15.00 -3.78
CA ASN A 431 -21.68 -14.22 -4.20
C ASN A 431 -21.91 -13.06 -3.21
N PRO A 432 -21.03 -12.08 -3.17
CA PRO A 432 -21.11 -10.97 -2.24
C PRO A 432 -22.30 -10.05 -2.58
N SER A 433 -22.96 -9.53 -1.55
CA SER A 433 -24.14 -8.67 -1.70
C SER A 433 -23.81 -7.17 -1.71
N GLY A 434 -22.56 -6.80 -1.50
CA GLY A 434 -22.14 -5.40 -1.42
C GLY A 434 -21.02 -5.01 -2.36
N ILE A 435 -20.74 -3.71 -2.33
CA ILE A 435 -19.56 -3.09 -2.95
C ILE A 435 -18.80 -2.28 -1.91
N ARG A 436 -17.47 -2.30 -2.02
CA ARG A 436 -16.57 -1.45 -1.21
C ARG A 436 -16.11 -0.26 -2.02
N LEU A 437 -16.28 0.93 -1.47
CA LEU A 437 -15.89 2.20 -2.07
C LEU A 437 -14.92 2.94 -1.15
N GLY A 438 -13.84 3.47 -1.68
CA GLY A 438 -12.83 4.24 -0.94
C GLY A 438 -12.62 5.64 -1.50
N THR A 439 -12.13 6.53 -0.66
CA THR A 439 -11.92 7.94 -1.03
C THR A 439 -10.45 8.40 -1.13
N PRO A 440 -9.41 7.61 -0.77
CA PRO A 440 -8.03 8.09 -0.78
C PRO A 440 -7.55 8.56 -2.15
N ALA A 441 -7.79 7.79 -3.22
CA ALA A 441 -7.36 8.11 -4.57
C ALA A 441 -8.06 9.37 -5.11
N LEU A 442 -9.37 9.50 -4.89
CA LEU A 442 -10.13 10.69 -5.27
C LEU A 442 -9.62 11.93 -4.53
N THR A 443 -9.39 11.83 -3.22
CA THR A 443 -8.86 12.93 -2.40
C THR A 443 -7.45 13.33 -2.84
N THR A 444 -6.61 12.38 -3.22
CA THR A 444 -5.28 12.66 -3.77
C THR A 444 -5.34 13.46 -5.07
N ARG A 445 -6.38 13.29 -5.87
CA ARG A 445 -6.65 14.09 -7.07
C ARG A 445 -7.26 15.46 -6.77
N GLY A 446 -7.59 15.76 -5.52
CA GLY A 446 -8.12 17.06 -5.10
C GLY A 446 -9.64 17.13 -4.94
N LEU A 447 -10.37 16.01 -5.06
CA LEU A 447 -11.80 15.99 -4.85
C LEU A 447 -12.15 16.30 -3.38
N GLN A 448 -13.16 17.13 -3.18
CA GLN A 448 -13.72 17.53 -1.89
C GLN A 448 -15.20 17.13 -1.78
N GLU A 449 -15.87 17.46 -0.68
CA GLU A 449 -17.25 17.01 -0.38
C GLU A 449 -18.25 17.35 -1.50
N ALA A 450 -18.15 18.54 -2.11
CA ALA A 450 -19.02 18.94 -3.22
C ALA A 450 -18.80 18.07 -4.49
N ASP A 451 -17.58 17.61 -4.69
CA ASP A 451 -17.23 16.68 -5.79
C ASP A 451 -17.74 15.27 -5.47
N ILE A 452 -17.67 14.87 -4.20
CA ILE A 452 -18.24 13.58 -3.75
C ILE A 452 -19.75 13.53 -3.98
N ASP A 453 -20.48 14.65 -3.85
CA ASP A 453 -21.90 14.70 -4.21
C ASP A 453 -22.16 14.34 -5.67
N LYS A 454 -21.29 14.79 -6.59
CA LYS A 454 -21.36 14.42 -8.01
C LYS A 454 -21.00 12.95 -8.21
N VAL A 455 -19.96 12.46 -7.52
CA VAL A 455 -19.58 11.03 -7.56
C VAL A 455 -20.73 10.15 -7.08
N VAL A 456 -21.39 10.51 -5.97
CA VAL A 456 -22.59 9.82 -5.49
C VAL A 456 -23.72 9.82 -6.53
N ASN A 457 -23.92 10.94 -7.24
CA ASN A 457 -24.90 10.98 -8.32
C ASN A 457 -24.55 10.03 -9.47
N PHE A 458 -23.29 9.94 -9.87
CA PHE A 458 -22.84 8.99 -10.89
C PHE A 458 -23.04 7.53 -10.46
N ILE A 459 -22.69 7.20 -9.20
CA ILE A 459 -22.89 5.86 -8.63
C ILE A 459 -24.38 5.50 -8.64
N ASP A 460 -25.24 6.39 -8.17
CA ASP A 460 -26.69 6.18 -8.13
C ASP A 460 -27.29 5.91 -9.52
N ARG A 461 -26.90 6.72 -10.51
CA ARG A 461 -27.33 6.56 -11.91
C ARG A 461 -26.86 5.23 -12.51
N ALA A 462 -25.61 4.84 -12.25
CA ALA A 462 -25.07 3.57 -12.72
C ALA A 462 -25.81 2.38 -12.07
N LEU A 463 -26.04 2.41 -10.76
CA LEU A 463 -26.75 1.36 -10.05
C LEU A 463 -28.24 1.27 -10.46
N LYS A 464 -28.89 2.39 -10.80
CA LYS A 464 -30.24 2.40 -11.39
C LYS A 464 -30.28 1.73 -12.76
N ILE A 465 -29.26 1.96 -13.60
CA ILE A 465 -29.13 1.22 -14.87
C ILE A 465 -28.96 -0.30 -14.58
N ALA A 466 -28.15 -0.67 -13.57
CA ALA A 466 -28.02 -2.07 -13.18
C ALA A 466 -29.35 -2.70 -12.72
N GLN A 467 -30.16 -1.95 -11.96
CA GLN A 467 -31.51 -2.40 -11.55
C GLN A 467 -32.44 -2.67 -12.76
N GLU A 468 -32.43 -1.74 -13.74
CA GLU A 468 -33.22 -1.91 -14.98
C GLU A 468 -32.78 -3.16 -15.75
N ILE A 469 -31.45 -3.38 -15.89
CA ILE A 469 -30.92 -4.56 -16.57
C ILE A 469 -31.28 -5.83 -15.80
N THR A 470 -31.11 -5.86 -14.48
CA THR A 470 -31.40 -7.03 -13.63
C THR A 470 -32.87 -7.43 -13.66
N LYS A 471 -33.79 -6.47 -13.79
CA LYS A 471 -35.22 -6.77 -13.99
C LYS A 471 -35.52 -7.56 -15.26
N VAL A 472 -34.70 -7.39 -16.29
CA VAL A 472 -34.84 -8.08 -17.59
C VAL A 472 -34.06 -9.40 -17.61
N SER A 473 -32.78 -9.36 -17.13
CA SER A 473 -31.84 -10.47 -17.21
C SER A 473 -31.99 -11.50 -16.07
N GLY A 474 -32.57 -11.09 -14.94
CA GLY A 474 -32.44 -11.80 -13.68
C GLY A 474 -31.05 -11.58 -13.00
N PRO A 475 -30.79 -12.31 -11.89
CA PRO A 475 -29.66 -12.00 -11.02
C PRO A 475 -28.30 -12.57 -11.48
N LYS A 476 -28.24 -13.39 -12.51
CA LYS A 476 -26.99 -14.03 -12.96
C LYS A 476 -26.14 -13.06 -13.77
N LEU A 477 -24.86 -12.94 -13.41
CA LEU A 477 -23.93 -12.02 -14.09
C LEU A 477 -23.76 -12.33 -15.60
N ALA A 478 -23.80 -13.61 -15.99
CA ALA A 478 -23.70 -13.99 -17.41
C ALA A 478 -24.89 -13.44 -18.22
N ASP A 479 -26.11 -13.58 -17.70
CA ASP A 479 -27.32 -13.09 -18.35
C ASP A 479 -27.37 -11.55 -18.33
N PHE A 480 -26.91 -10.94 -17.26
CA PHE A 480 -26.71 -9.47 -17.14
C PHE A 480 -25.79 -8.93 -18.25
N ASN A 481 -24.61 -9.52 -18.43
CA ASN A 481 -23.67 -9.13 -19.49
C ASN A 481 -24.28 -9.33 -20.88
N LYS A 482 -24.92 -10.48 -21.13
CA LYS A 482 -25.61 -10.78 -22.39
C LYS A 482 -26.69 -9.72 -22.69
N THR A 483 -27.51 -9.37 -21.69
CA THR A 483 -28.56 -8.33 -21.85
C THR A 483 -27.94 -6.98 -22.23
N ILE A 484 -26.79 -6.60 -21.69
CA ILE A 484 -26.08 -5.38 -22.09
C ILE A 484 -25.64 -5.49 -23.56
N GLU A 485 -25.06 -6.63 -23.94
CA GLU A 485 -24.53 -6.83 -25.30
C GLU A 485 -25.64 -6.84 -26.37
N GLU A 486 -26.81 -7.34 -26.08
CA GLU A 486 -27.91 -7.47 -27.01
C GLU A 486 -28.85 -6.26 -27.06
N ASN A 487 -28.83 -5.39 -26.01
CA ASN A 487 -29.76 -4.25 -25.91
C ASN A 487 -29.10 -2.91 -26.19
N PRO A 488 -29.38 -2.29 -27.37
CA PRO A 488 -28.81 -1.00 -27.75
C PRO A 488 -29.14 0.15 -26.78
N THR A 489 -30.30 0.09 -26.13
CA THR A 489 -30.73 1.13 -25.17
C THR A 489 -29.82 1.13 -23.94
N PHE A 490 -29.50 -0.03 -23.39
CA PHE A 490 -28.60 -0.12 -22.26
C PHE A 490 -27.16 0.26 -22.63
N LYS A 491 -26.67 -0.18 -23.81
CA LYS A 491 -25.37 0.28 -24.32
C LYS A 491 -25.28 1.82 -24.40
N THR A 492 -26.32 2.46 -24.92
CA THR A 492 -26.38 3.91 -25.05
C THR A 492 -26.39 4.61 -23.69
N LYS A 493 -27.21 4.11 -22.73
CA LYS A 493 -27.25 4.67 -21.36
C LYS A 493 -25.89 4.59 -20.68
N ILE A 494 -25.22 3.42 -20.75
CA ILE A 494 -23.90 3.20 -20.18
C ILE A 494 -22.86 4.11 -20.83
N LYS A 495 -22.84 4.16 -22.16
CA LYS A 495 -21.91 5.01 -22.92
C LYS A 495 -22.02 6.48 -22.53
N ASN A 496 -23.26 7.01 -22.51
CA ASN A 496 -23.48 8.43 -22.19
C ASN A 496 -23.02 8.75 -20.75
N LEU A 497 -23.35 7.87 -19.79
CA LEU A 497 -22.91 8.06 -18.40
C LEU A 497 -21.38 7.96 -18.29
N LYS A 498 -20.77 7.00 -18.97
CA LYS A 498 -19.31 6.85 -19.03
C LYS A 498 -18.64 8.12 -19.55
N GLU A 499 -19.09 8.65 -20.68
CA GLU A 499 -18.54 9.87 -21.30
C GLU A 499 -18.64 11.09 -20.36
N GLU A 500 -19.75 11.21 -19.63
CA GLU A 500 -19.94 12.27 -18.62
C GLU A 500 -18.95 12.13 -17.46
N ILE A 501 -18.79 10.91 -16.92
CA ILE A 501 -17.86 10.60 -15.83
C ILE A 501 -16.42 10.87 -16.26
N GLU A 502 -16.02 10.38 -17.44
CA GLU A 502 -14.68 10.56 -17.94
C GLU A 502 -14.35 12.03 -18.21
N THR A 503 -15.30 12.78 -18.74
CA THR A 503 -15.16 14.24 -18.93
C THR A 503 -14.96 14.94 -17.59
N TYR A 504 -15.77 14.59 -16.59
CA TYR A 504 -15.64 15.15 -15.25
C TYR A 504 -14.33 14.75 -14.59
N SER A 505 -13.94 13.47 -14.66
CA SER A 505 -12.72 12.98 -14.05
C SER A 505 -11.46 13.65 -14.61
N ARG A 506 -11.41 13.93 -15.91
CA ARG A 506 -10.29 14.64 -16.58
C ARG A 506 -10.10 16.08 -16.12
N THR A 507 -11.05 16.69 -15.42
CA THR A 507 -10.88 18.03 -14.82
C THR A 507 -9.94 18.02 -13.62
N PHE A 508 -9.65 16.86 -13.05
CA PHE A 508 -8.73 16.69 -11.92
C PHE A 508 -7.36 16.19 -12.38
N LEU A 509 -6.32 16.63 -11.70
CA LEU A 509 -4.94 16.20 -11.99
C LEU A 509 -4.76 14.70 -11.74
N LEU A 510 -3.84 14.07 -12.48
CA LEU A 510 -3.32 12.73 -12.17
C LEU A 510 -1.92 12.91 -11.60
N PRO A 511 -1.74 12.84 -10.26
CA PRO A 511 -0.44 13.05 -9.65
C PRO A 511 0.61 12.07 -10.14
N GLY A 512 1.84 12.54 -10.32
CA GLY A 512 2.99 11.71 -10.62
C GLY A 512 3.23 11.37 -12.09
N PHE A 513 2.32 11.68 -13.01
CA PHE A 513 2.36 11.16 -14.39
C PHE A 513 2.14 12.20 -15.50
N GLU A 514 2.32 13.49 -15.24
CA GLU A 514 2.03 14.54 -16.24
C GLU A 514 2.97 14.50 -17.48
N THR A 515 4.14 13.90 -17.36
CA THR A 515 5.24 14.02 -18.34
C THR A 515 5.48 12.81 -19.26
N TYR A 516 4.59 11.84 -19.33
CA TYR A 516 4.75 10.73 -20.30
C TYR A 516 3.83 10.90 -21.49
#